data_a47a4160b5448cfd758b114d80839af1
#
_entry.id   a47a4160b5448cfd758b114d80839af1
#
_cell.length_a   1.000
_cell.length_b   1.000
_cell.length_c   1.000
_cell.angle_alpha   90.00
_cell.angle_beta   90.00
_cell.angle_gamma   90.00
#
_symmetry.space_group_name_H-M   'P 1'
#
loop_
_entity.id
_entity.type
_entity.pdbx_description
1 polymer ?
#
loop_
_entity_poly.entity_id
_entity_poly.type
_entity_poly.pdbx_seq_one_letter_code
_entity_poly.pdbx_strand_id
1 'polypeptide(L)'
;MKKLSFLVSLTNNDNDYQQEQAAAAEKAARRLGVDVKIIHANNDAVAQSQQLLHYVQDSSVVRPDAIMFEPAGGTAFPQVARAAAAAGIGWVVLNHEVDYIRDLRRTYKVPGFSISSDHDAVGKIQGQQFAALLANGGSMLYIE
;
A
#
# COMPACT_ATOMS: atom_id res chain seq x y z
N MET A 1 0.76 26.61 9.67
CA MET A 1 0.63 25.16 9.88
C MET A 1 1.76 24.46 9.14
N LYS A 2 2.40 23.44 9.73
CA LYS A 2 3.36 22.61 9.03
C LYS A 2 2.66 21.89 7.88
N LYS A 3 3.24 21.93 6.69
CA LYS A 3 2.76 21.14 5.54
C LYS A 3 3.04 19.67 5.79
N LEU A 4 2.04 18.81 5.66
CA LEU A 4 2.21 17.36 5.82
C LEU A 4 3.01 16.79 4.65
N SER A 5 3.81 15.76 4.94
CA SER A 5 4.59 15.03 3.95
C SER A 5 4.30 13.53 4.02
N PHE A 6 4.09 12.92 2.87
CA PHE A 6 3.79 11.49 2.74
C PHE A 6 4.84 10.79 1.89
N LEU A 7 5.20 9.58 2.30
CA LEU A 7 6.00 8.66 1.50
C LEU A 7 5.05 7.61 0.91
N VAL A 8 5.09 7.42 -0.40
CA VAL A 8 4.36 6.35 -1.08
C VAL A 8 5.39 5.37 -1.66
N SER A 9 5.35 4.13 -1.23
CA SER A 9 6.24 3.06 -1.71
C SER A 9 5.44 2.05 -2.50
N LEU A 10 5.71 1.96 -3.80
CA LEU A 10 5.06 1.09 -4.75
C LEU A 10 5.94 -0.10 -5.10
N THR A 11 5.36 -1.16 -5.64
CA THR A 11 6.08 -2.40 -5.95
C THR A 11 7.08 -2.21 -7.08
N ASN A 12 6.69 -1.51 -8.15
CA ASN A 12 7.54 -1.18 -9.32
C ASN A 12 7.02 0.07 -10.03
N ASN A 13 7.59 0.40 -11.20
CA ASN A 13 7.15 1.49 -12.07
C ASN A 13 7.01 1.06 -13.54
N ASP A 14 6.95 -0.24 -13.81
CA ASP A 14 7.03 -0.83 -15.14
C ASP A 14 5.68 -1.31 -15.70
N ASN A 15 4.58 -1.10 -14.96
CA ASN A 15 3.22 -1.41 -15.42
C ASN A 15 2.25 -0.24 -15.21
N ASP A 16 1.19 -0.23 -16.00
CA ASP A 16 0.21 0.85 -16.04
C ASP A 16 -0.47 1.06 -14.69
N TYR A 17 -0.79 -0.01 -13.96
CA TYR A 17 -1.44 0.07 -12.66
C TYR A 17 -0.60 0.87 -11.64
N GLN A 18 0.68 0.55 -11.54
CA GLN A 18 1.59 1.23 -10.61
C GLN A 18 1.83 2.68 -11.02
N GLN A 19 1.90 2.97 -12.34
CA GLN A 19 2.02 4.33 -12.86
C GLN A 19 0.77 5.15 -12.58
N GLU A 20 -0.41 4.61 -12.77
CA GLU A 20 -1.67 5.28 -12.43
C GLU A 20 -1.81 5.52 -10.93
N GLN A 21 -1.39 4.58 -10.10
CA GLN A 21 -1.40 4.72 -8.65
C GLN A 21 -0.45 5.86 -8.20
N ALA A 22 0.74 5.95 -8.78
CA ALA A 22 1.68 7.04 -8.54
C ALA A 22 1.08 8.40 -8.95
N ALA A 23 0.55 8.48 -10.17
CA ALA A 23 -0.06 9.71 -10.70
C ALA A 23 -1.28 10.15 -9.86
N ALA A 24 -2.09 9.20 -9.39
CA ALA A 24 -3.23 9.46 -8.51
C ALA A 24 -2.77 10.02 -7.16
N ALA A 25 -1.70 9.47 -6.57
CA ALA A 25 -1.12 9.98 -5.32
C ALA A 25 -0.62 11.41 -5.47
N GLU A 26 0.12 11.71 -6.54
CA GLU A 26 0.58 13.08 -6.84
C GLU A 26 -0.57 14.06 -7.06
N LYS A 27 -1.59 13.64 -7.82
CA LYS A 27 -2.79 14.47 -8.04
C LYS A 27 -3.53 14.76 -6.74
N ALA A 28 -3.67 13.76 -5.87
CA ALA A 28 -4.27 13.93 -4.56
C ALA A 28 -3.45 14.86 -3.67
N ALA A 29 -2.12 14.72 -3.65
CA ALA A 29 -1.23 15.58 -2.90
C ALA A 29 -1.35 17.06 -3.31
N ARG A 30 -1.36 17.34 -4.62
CA ARG A 30 -1.59 18.70 -5.15
C ARG A 30 -2.93 19.27 -4.69
N ARG A 31 -4.01 18.47 -4.78
CA ARG A 31 -5.36 18.89 -4.36
C ARG A 31 -5.46 19.19 -2.87
N LEU A 32 -4.76 18.40 -2.05
CA LEU A 32 -4.78 18.50 -0.60
C LEU A 32 -3.74 19.48 -0.03
N GLY A 33 -2.85 20.02 -0.86
CA GLY A 33 -1.79 20.92 -0.42
C GLY A 33 -0.74 20.24 0.46
N VAL A 34 -0.48 18.96 0.26
CA VAL A 34 0.51 18.16 0.98
C VAL A 34 1.70 17.80 0.08
N ASP A 35 2.83 17.43 0.67
CA ASP A 35 3.97 16.92 -0.06
C ASP A 35 3.87 15.39 -0.17
N VAL A 36 4.22 14.85 -1.32
CA VAL A 36 4.34 13.41 -1.55
C VAL A 36 5.69 13.09 -2.19
N LYS A 37 6.30 12.03 -1.71
CA LYS A 37 7.46 11.40 -2.35
C LYS A 37 7.10 9.98 -2.71
N ILE A 38 7.34 9.59 -3.97
CA ILE A 38 7.08 8.23 -4.45
C ILE A 38 8.41 7.52 -4.62
N ILE A 39 8.48 6.28 -4.15
CA ILE A 39 9.61 5.37 -4.34
C ILE A 39 9.11 4.02 -4.84
N HIS A 40 9.98 3.28 -5.50
CA HIS A 40 9.67 1.98 -6.08
C HIS A 40 10.63 0.91 -5.56
N ALA A 41 10.11 -0.26 -5.28
CA ALA A 41 10.86 -1.37 -4.71
C ALA A 41 11.44 -2.33 -5.75
N ASN A 42 11.13 -2.15 -7.04
CA ASN A 42 11.53 -3.04 -8.14
C ASN A 42 11.16 -4.51 -7.88
N ASN A 43 9.98 -4.73 -7.28
CA ASN A 43 9.46 -6.05 -6.87
C ASN A 43 10.35 -6.78 -5.84
N ASP A 44 11.25 -6.07 -5.14
CA ASP A 44 12.14 -6.62 -4.13
C ASP A 44 11.67 -6.23 -2.72
N ALA A 45 11.16 -7.20 -1.97
CA ALA A 45 10.66 -7.01 -0.61
C ALA A 45 11.78 -6.60 0.37
N VAL A 46 12.99 -7.10 0.18
CA VAL A 46 14.14 -6.75 1.03
C VAL A 46 14.54 -5.30 0.79
N ALA A 47 14.67 -4.91 -0.49
CA ALA A 47 14.95 -3.53 -0.87
C ALA A 47 13.86 -2.58 -0.34
N GLN A 48 12.57 -2.94 -0.49
CA GLN A 48 11.47 -2.14 0.05
C GLN A 48 11.56 -1.95 1.55
N SER A 49 11.79 -3.03 2.30
CA SER A 49 11.96 -2.97 3.76
C SER A 49 13.11 -2.03 4.17
N GLN A 50 14.24 -2.12 3.49
CA GLN A 50 15.40 -1.25 3.74
C GLN A 50 15.12 0.22 3.40
N GLN A 51 14.47 0.48 2.26
CA GLN A 51 14.05 1.83 1.87
C GLN A 51 13.13 2.44 2.92
N LEU A 52 12.11 1.70 3.37
CA LEU A 52 11.17 2.19 4.38
C LEU A 52 11.88 2.45 5.73
N LEU A 53 12.74 1.55 6.18
CA LEU A 53 13.52 1.74 7.40
C LEU A 53 14.45 2.95 7.33
N HIS A 54 15.03 3.24 6.17
CA HIS A 54 15.84 4.44 5.97
C HIS A 54 15.03 5.72 6.29
N TYR A 55 13.79 5.84 5.80
CA TYR A 55 12.94 6.99 6.12
C TYR A 55 12.45 7.04 7.57
N VAL A 56 12.40 5.90 8.24
CA VAL A 56 12.01 5.82 9.66
C VAL A 56 13.16 6.18 10.60
N GLN A 57 14.38 5.70 10.30
CA GLN A 57 15.49 5.68 11.24
C GLN A 57 16.58 6.70 10.95
N ASP A 58 16.78 7.08 9.69
CA ASP A 58 17.85 7.98 9.30
C ASP A 58 17.48 9.45 9.57
N SER A 59 18.26 10.10 10.43
CA SER A 59 18.06 11.52 10.76
C SER A 59 18.48 12.49 9.65
N SER A 60 19.21 12.01 8.63
CA SER A 60 19.64 12.84 7.49
C SER A 60 18.52 13.06 6.46
N VAL A 61 17.46 12.26 6.51
CA VAL A 61 16.31 12.40 5.62
C VAL A 61 15.13 13.06 6.33
N VAL A 62 14.31 13.76 5.56
CA VAL A 62 13.06 14.33 6.09
C VAL A 62 12.09 13.18 6.39
N ARG A 63 11.76 13.04 7.67
CA ARG A 63 10.82 12.02 8.13
C ARG A 63 9.41 12.34 7.64
N PRO A 64 8.72 11.41 6.97
CA PRO A 64 7.34 11.62 6.54
C PRO A 64 6.37 11.61 7.73
N ASP A 65 5.24 12.29 7.60
CA ASP A 65 4.15 12.21 8.59
C ASP A 65 3.37 10.90 8.47
N ALA A 66 3.33 10.29 7.28
CA ALA A 66 2.82 8.93 7.08
C ALA A 66 3.51 8.22 5.90
N ILE A 67 3.53 6.90 5.99
CA ILE A 67 3.99 5.99 4.94
C ILE A 67 2.77 5.23 4.42
N MET A 68 2.58 5.24 3.11
CA MET A 68 1.63 4.41 2.38
C MET A 68 2.43 3.46 1.49
N PHE A 69 2.15 2.17 1.52
CA PHE A 69 2.93 1.24 0.71
C PHE A 69 2.09 0.07 0.23
N GLU A 70 2.41 -0.39 -0.97
CA GLU A 70 1.96 -1.67 -1.49
C GLU A 70 3.08 -2.69 -1.28
N PRO A 71 2.85 -3.80 -0.54
CA PRO A 71 3.90 -4.75 -0.20
C PRO A 71 4.43 -5.49 -1.43
N ALA A 72 5.72 -5.37 -1.71
CA ALA A 72 6.38 -6.21 -2.69
C ALA A 72 6.46 -7.65 -2.16
N GLY A 73 6.09 -8.64 -2.98
CA GLY A 73 6.13 -10.06 -2.61
C GLY A 73 5.16 -10.48 -1.50
N GLY A 74 4.12 -9.70 -1.23
CA GLY A 74 3.07 -10.04 -0.27
C GLY A 74 3.46 -9.94 1.21
N THR A 75 4.69 -9.54 1.54
CA THR A 75 5.13 -9.36 2.92
C THR A 75 4.79 -7.98 3.46
N ALA A 76 4.01 -7.94 4.51
CA ALA A 76 3.45 -6.69 5.03
C ALA A 76 4.32 -5.98 6.10
N PHE A 77 5.57 -6.34 6.26
CA PHE A 77 6.61 -5.71 7.09
C PHE A 77 6.19 -5.32 8.52
N PRO A 78 5.70 -6.24 9.37
CA PRO A 78 5.20 -5.89 10.70
C PRO A 78 6.27 -5.24 11.61
N GLN A 79 7.55 -5.56 11.40
CA GLN A 79 8.67 -4.95 12.14
C GLN A 79 8.87 -3.49 11.74
N VAL A 80 8.87 -3.19 10.43
CA VAL A 80 8.98 -1.83 9.89
C VAL A 80 7.80 -0.99 10.33
N ALA A 81 6.58 -1.57 10.28
CA ALA A 81 5.36 -0.92 10.74
C ALA A 81 5.43 -0.50 12.21
N ARG A 82 5.94 -1.38 13.08
CA ARG A 82 6.17 -1.05 14.50
C ARG A 82 7.21 0.06 14.68
N ALA A 83 8.31 0.01 13.93
CA ALA A 83 9.33 1.06 13.99
C ALA A 83 8.78 2.42 13.53
N ALA A 84 8.02 2.44 12.44
CA ALA A 84 7.35 3.65 11.94
C ALA A 84 6.36 4.21 12.96
N ALA A 85 5.50 3.37 13.51
CA ALA A 85 4.51 3.78 14.52
C ALA A 85 5.17 4.29 15.81
N ALA A 86 6.25 3.65 16.27
CA ALA A 86 7.04 4.11 17.42
C ALA A 86 7.70 5.49 17.17
N ALA A 87 8.03 5.78 15.91
CA ALA A 87 8.55 7.09 15.49
C ALA A 87 7.45 8.14 15.25
N GLY A 88 6.17 7.81 15.51
CA GLY A 88 5.03 8.72 15.32
C GLY A 88 4.58 8.85 13.85
N ILE A 89 5.01 7.94 12.97
CA ILE A 89 4.67 7.95 11.54
C ILE A 89 3.40 7.14 11.33
N GLY A 90 2.40 7.71 10.63
CA GLY A 90 1.20 7.00 10.20
C GLY A 90 1.55 5.86 9.22
N TRP A 91 0.75 4.78 9.23
CA TRP A 91 1.05 3.58 8.46
C TRP A 91 -0.17 3.10 7.66
N VAL A 92 -0.06 3.08 6.34
CA VAL A 92 -1.14 2.69 5.43
C VAL A 92 -0.66 1.57 4.51
N VAL A 93 -1.39 0.47 4.48
CA VAL A 93 -1.14 -0.66 3.58
C VAL A 93 -2.11 -0.60 2.42
N LEU A 94 -1.60 -0.65 1.20
CA LEU A 94 -2.37 -0.61 -0.04
C LEU A 94 -2.54 -2.02 -0.59
N ASN A 95 -3.73 -2.32 -1.11
CA ASN A 95 -4.08 -3.55 -1.81
C ASN A 95 -3.94 -4.86 -1.01
N HIS A 96 -3.61 -4.78 0.28
CA HIS A 96 -3.47 -5.94 1.16
C HIS A 96 -4.15 -5.68 2.50
N GLU A 97 -4.73 -6.72 3.07
CA GLU A 97 -5.15 -6.73 4.47
C GLU A 97 -4.03 -7.28 5.34
N VAL A 98 -3.87 -6.69 6.53
CA VAL A 98 -2.85 -7.11 7.49
C VAL A 98 -3.40 -7.11 8.91
N ASP A 99 -3.11 -8.15 9.66
CA ASP A 99 -3.68 -8.38 11.00
C ASP A 99 -3.17 -7.39 12.05
N TYR A 100 -1.95 -6.89 11.89
CA TYR A 100 -1.27 -6.08 12.91
C TYR A 100 -1.75 -4.62 13.00
N ILE A 101 -2.54 -4.12 12.04
CA ILE A 101 -2.99 -2.71 12.02
C ILE A 101 -3.77 -2.33 13.28
N ARG A 102 -4.63 -3.22 13.77
CA ARG A 102 -5.38 -2.99 15.01
C ARG A 102 -4.46 -2.78 16.20
N ASP A 103 -3.43 -3.60 16.32
CA ASP A 103 -2.46 -3.51 17.40
C ASP A 103 -1.59 -2.27 17.30
N LEU A 104 -1.18 -1.88 16.09
CA LEU A 104 -0.46 -0.62 15.88
C LEU A 104 -1.26 0.58 16.40
N ARG A 105 -2.52 0.72 15.99
CA ARG A 105 -3.37 1.83 16.43
C ARG A 105 -3.56 1.86 17.94
N ARG A 106 -3.77 0.68 18.55
CA ARG A 106 -3.99 0.58 19.99
C ARG A 106 -2.74 0.95 20.78
N THR A 107 -1.57 0.49 20.33
CA THR A 107 -0.30 0.64 21.06
C THR A 107 0.32 2.02 20.87
N TYR A 108 0.37 2.52 19.63
CA TYR A 108 1.14 3.73 19.31
C TYR A 108 0.28 4.97 19.06
N LYS A 109 -1.04 4.81 18.95
CA LYS A 109 -2.00 5.92 18.71
C LYS A 109 -1.69 6.72 17.43
N VAL A 110 -1.08 6.11 16.45
CA VAL A 110 -0.86 6.68 15.11
C VAL A 110 -1.99 6.29 14.16
N PRO A 111 -2.27 7.09 13.12
CA PRO A 111 -3.16 6.67 12.04
C PRO A 111 -2.61 5.40 11.38
N GLY A 112 -3.43 4.35 11.31
CA GLY A 112 -3.06 3.10 10.67
C GLY A 112 -4.28 2.40 10.11
N PHE A 113 -4.25 2.02 8.82
CA PHE A 113 -5.33 1.31 8.14
C PHE A 113 -4.83 0.62 6.88
N SER A 114 -5.64 -0.31 6.37
CA SER A 114 -5.45 -0.93 5.06
C SER A 114 -6.51 -0.41 4.10
N ILE A 115 -6.15 -0.28 2.84
CA ILE A 115 -7.06 0.01 1.73
C ILE A 115 -6.90 -1.11 0.72
N SER A 116 -7.96 -1.88 0.49
CA SER A 116 -7.96 -3.01 -0.43
C SER A 116 -9.28 -3.06 -1.20
N SER A 117 -9.28 -3.73 -2.34
CA SER A 117 -10.50 -4.10 -3.04
C SER A 117 -11.25 -5.18 -2.24
N ASP A 118 -12.57 -5.18 -2.34
CA ASP A 118 -13.39 -6.29 -1.84
C ASP A 118 -13.24 -7.49 -2.79
N HIS A 119 -12.24 -8.33 -2.52
CA HIS A 119 -11.93 -9.50 -3.35
C HIS A 119 -13.07 -10.53 -3.38
N ASP A 120 -13.86 -10.64 -2.31
CA ASP A 120 -15.04 -11.50 -2.28
C ASP A 120 -16.11 -11.00 -3.24
N ALA A 121 -16.37 -9.70 -3.27
CA ALA A 121 -17.30 -9.10 -4.21
C ALA A 121 -16.82 -9.25 -5.66
N VAL A 122 -15.52 -9.03 -5.91
CA VAL A 122 -14.90 -9.25 -7.23
C VAL A 122 -15.08 -10.70 -7.69
N GLY A 123 -14.75 -11.68 -6.83
CA GLY A 123 -14.91 -13.10 -7.14
C GLY A 123 -16.36 -13.49 -7.43
N LYS A 124 -17.32 -12.94 -6.67
CA LYS A 124 -18.75 -13.16 -6.93
C LYS A 124 -19.20 -12.61 -8.27
N ILE A 125 -18.75 -11.40 -8.63
CA ILE A 125 -19.07 -10.78 -9.93
C ILE A 125 -18.47 -11.61 -11.06
N GLN A 126 -17.23 -12.03 -10.97
CA GLN A 126 -16.60 -12.91 -11.95
C GLN A 126 -17.36 -14.23 -12.11
N GLY A 127 -17.73 -14.87 -11.00
CA GLY A 127 -18.53 -16.09 -11.01
C GLY A 127 -19.89 -15.92 -11.70
N GLN A 128 -20.58 -14.81 -11.44
CA GLN A 128 -21.86 -14.48 -12.11
C GLN A 128 -21.66 -14.27 -13.61
N GLN A 129 -20.62 -13.57 -14.03
CA GLN A 129 -20.29 -13.36 -15.43
C GLN A 129 -20.02 -14.69 -16.15
N PHE A 130 -19.21 -15.58 -15.55
CA PHE A 130 -18.96 -16.90 -16.11
C PHE A 130 -20.21 -17.77 -16.17
N ALA A 131 -21.04 -17.75 -15.15
CA ALA A 131 -22.33 -18.49 -15.17
C ALA A 131 -23.23 -18.02 -16.31
N ALA A 132 -23.28 -16.72 -16.61
CA ALA A 132 -24.03 -16.18 -17.73
C ALA A 132 -23.44 -16.56 -19.09
N LEU A 133 -22.11 -16.51 -19.22
CA LEU A 133 -21.41 -16.86 -20.47
C LEU A 133 -21.45 -18.36 -20.77
N LEU A 134 -21.46 -19.20 -19.74
CA LEU A 134 -21.44 -20.67 -19.82
C LEU A 134 -22.76 -21.30 -19.40
N ALA A 135 -23.90 -20.64 -19.70
CA ALA A 135 -25.26 -21.11 -19.31
C ALA A 135 -25.57 -22.55 -19.76
N ASN A 136 -24.98 -23.02 -20.85
CA ASN A 136 -25.11 -24.38 -21.38
C ASN A 136 -24.00 -25.33 -20.98
N GLY A 137 -23.17 -24.96 -20.00
CA GLY A 137 -21.98 -25.69 -19.62
C GLY A 137 -20.75 -25.28 -20.44
N GLY A 138 -19.57 -25.67 -19.98
CA GLY A 138 -18.30 -25.37 -20.64
C GLY A 138 -17.12 -25.54 -19.67
N SER A 139 -15.93 -25.26 -20.17
CA SER A 139 -14.70 -25.24 -19.37
C SER A 139 -14.12 -23.82 -19.29
N MET A 140 -13.47 -23.52 -18.18
CA MET A 140 -12.87 -22.22 -17.91
C MET A 140 -11.43 -22.43 -17.42
N LEU A 141 -10.50 -21.59 -17.90
CA LEU A 141 -9.17 -21.49 -17.35
C LEU A 141 -9.11 -20.24 -16.46
N TYR A 142 -8.79 -20.42 -15.19
CA TYR A 142 -8.52 -19.33 -14.26
C TYR A 142 -7.00 -19.18 -14.09
N ILE A 143 -6.48 -17.98 -14.23
CA ILE A 143 -5.05 -17.66 -14.06
C ILE A 143 -4.95 -16.65 -12.90
N GLU A 144 -4.22 -17.03 -11.85
CA GLU A 144 -3.88 -16.17 -10.72
C GLU A 144 -2.66 -15.29 -10.98
#